data_929924dd80b5de053b041892551f0d78
#
_entry.id   929924dd80b5de053b041892551f0d78
#
_cell.length_a   1.000
_cell.length_b   1.000
_cell.length_c   1.000
_cell.angle_alpha   90.00
_cell.angle_beta   90.00
_cell.angle_gamma   90.00
#
_symmetry.space_group_name_H-M   'P 1'
#
loop_
_entity.id
_entity.type
_entity.pdbx_description
1 polymer ?
#
loop_
_entity_poly.entity_id
_entity_poly.type
_entity_poly.pdbx_seq_one_letter_code
_entity_poly.pdbx_strand_id
1 'polypeptide(L)'
;YAAYHNAETHPHVHMLVWSKRPQEPYLSTTGIYNIKHTIAGDIFRQENLCIYKKQTQARDDLKAEFRARMRELEYEIRRGDFDFAPELVQKFSLLCEKLSEHKGKKQYGYLNKNTKKIVDDIVKMIGADGRIAELYDLWYQCQCEIHRTYTDEMPAKIPLEENKEFKSVRNNVVVTAFEIGHIPMQRRREIDYDYTEMRDKANDFEYLWKKANDGYIMAMYRLGRYYLENTTEMIDAEYW
;
A
#
# COMPACT_ATOMS: atom_id res chain seq x y z
N TYR A 1 -6.44 10.17 -42.63
CA TYR A 1 -5.23 10.07 -43.45
C TYR A 1 -3.99 10.13 -42.56
N ALA A 2 -3.02 9.26 -42.79
CA ALA A 2 -1.76 9.25 -42.05
C ALA A 2 -0.60 9.15 -43.05
N ALA A 3 0.47 9.94 -42.83
CA ALA A 3 1.70 9.90 -43.59
C ALA A 3 2.89 9.69 -42.63
N TYR A 4 3.69 8.65 -42.88
CA TYR A 4 4.88 8.35 -42.11
C TYR A 4 6.09 9.06 -42.74
N HIS A 5 6.82 9.80 -41.90
CA HIS A 5 8.07 10.42 -42.26
C HIS A 5 9.22 9.67 -41.57
N ASN A 6 10.06 9.05 -42.38
CA ASN A 6 11.25 8.36 -41.90
C ASN A 6 12.45 9.31 -41.89
N ALA A 7 12.46 10.29 -41.00
CA ALA A 7 13.64 11.12 -40.77
C ALA A 7 14.66 10.35 -39.91
N GLU A 8 15.94 10.39 -40.27
CA GLU A 8 17.02 9.62 -39.60
C GLU A 8 17.12 9.86 -38.08
N THR A 9 16.73 11.06 -37.62
CA THR A 9 16.85 11.44 -36.21
C THR A 9 15.55 11.34 -35.42
N HIS A 10 14.39 11.44 -36.09
CA HIS A 10 13.07 11.36 -35.41
C HIS A 10 11.99 10.90 -36.39
N PRO A 11 11.82 9.59 -36.53
CA PRO A 11 10.69 9.05 -37.29
C PRO A 11 9.37 9.51 -36.65
N HIS A 12 8.46 10.06 -37.45
CA HIS A 12 7.19 10.54 -36.96
C HIS A 12 6.06 10.36 -37.99
N VAL A 13 4.82 10.38 -37.48
CA VAL A 13 3.61 10.24 -38.29
C VAL A 13 2.81 11.54 -38.24
N HIS A 14 2.53 12.09 -39.42
CA HIS A 14 1.50 13.13 -39.55
C HIS A 14 0.16 12.48 -39.70
N MET A 15 -0.79 12.82 -38.87
CA MET A 15 -2.15 12.29 -38.92
C MET A 15 -3.17 13.41 -39.06
N LEU A 16 -4.00 13.35 -40.11
CA LEU A 16 -5.10 14.24 -40.31
C LEU A 16 -6.40 13.52 -39.92
N VAL A 17 -7.09 14.07 -38.93
CA VAL A 17 -8.35 13.53 -38.42
C VAL A 17 -9.44 14.59 -38.57
N TRP A 18 -10.60 14.19 -39.06
CA TRP A 18 -11.77 15.07 -39.13
C TRP A 18 -13.03 14.31 -38.72
N SER A 19 -13.99 15.04 -38.17
CA SER A 19 -15.30 14.48 -37.83
C SER A 19 -16.16 14.30 -39.08
N LYS A 20 -16.90 13.20 -39.17
CA LYS A 20 -17.96 12.99 -40.15
C LYS A 20 -19.27 13.71 -39.77
N ARG A 21 -19.35 14.25 -38.54
CA ARG A 21 -20.53 14.94 -38.03
C ARG A 21 -20.25 16.44 -37.95
N PRO A 22 -21.01 17.29 -38.64
CA PRO A 22 -20.80 18.74 -38.61
C PRO A 22 -20.94 19.36 -37.22
N GLN A 23 -21.65 18.70 -36.31
CA GLN A 23 -21.89 19.17 -34.93
C GLN A 23 -20.73 18.91 -33.96
N GLU A 24 -19.74 18.11 -34.38
CA GLU A 24 -18.57 17.78 -33.55
C GLU A 24 -17.27 18.22 -34.25
N PRO A 25 -17.09 19.54 -34.53
CA PRO A 25 -15.99 19.98 -35.40
C PRO A 25 -14.62 20.00 -34.75
N TYR A 26 -14.54 19.83 -33.40
CA TYR A 26 -13.29 19.99 -32.66
C TYR A 26 -12.98 18.80 -31.78
N LEU A 27 -11.72 18.37 -31.81
CA LEU A 27 -11.17 17.47 -30.82
C LEU A 27 -10.89 18.25 -29.51
N SER A 28 -11.49 17.84 -28.41
CA SER A 28 -11.18 18.39 -27.10
C SER A 28 -9.76 17.98 -26.67
N THR A 29 -9.15 18.73 -25.74
CA THR A 29 -7.87 18.37 -25.12
C THR A 29 -7.90 16.94 -24.55
N THR A 30 -9.01 16.56 -23.93
CA THR A 30 -9.24 15.17 -23.44
C THR A 30 -9.27 14.16 -24.59
N GLY A 31 -9.87 14.51 -25.73
CA GLY A 31 -9.89 13.66 -26.92
C GLY A 31 -8.50 13.44 -27.49
N ILE A 32 -7.69 14.49 -27.59
CA ILE A 32 -6.29 14.40 -28.01
C ILE A 32 -5.48 13.53 -27.05
N TYR A 33 -5.65 13.72 -25.75
CA TYR A 33 -5.00 12.91 -24.72
C TYR A 33 -5.36 11.42 -24.87
N ASN A 34 -6.64 11.09 -25.02
CA ASN A 34 -7.11 9.71 -25.20
C ASN A 34 -6.54 9.05 -26.46
N ILE A 35 -6.44 9.80 -27.59
CA ILE A 35 -5.81 9.29 -28.81
C ILE A 35 -4.34 8.99 -28.58
N LYS A 36 -3.59 9.92 -27.99
CA LYS A 36 -2.18 9.71 -27.66
C LYS A 36 -1.98 8.49 -26.75
N HIS A 37 -2.79 8.39 -25.71
CA HIS A 37 -2.76 7.26 -24.76
C HIS A 37 -3.02 5.91 -25.44
N THR A 38 -4.04 5.85 -26.32
CA THR A 38 -4.38 4.60 -27.04
C THR A 38 -3.27 4.20 -28.00
N ILE A 39 -2.78 5.13 -28.81
CA ILE A 39 -1.68 4.86 -29.77
C ILE A 39 -0.40 4.44 -29.04
N ALA A 40 -0.01 5.16 -27.98
CA ALA A 40 1.15 4.81 -27.18
C ALA A 40 0.99 3.44 -26.51
N GLY A 41 -0.20 3.13 -25.99
CA GLY A 41 -0.50 1.84 -25.40
C GLY A 41 -0.37 0.68 -26.37
N ASP A 42 -0.70 0.88 -27.65
CA ASP A 42 -0.56 -0.15 -28.69
C ASP A 42 0.88 -0.28 -29.20
N ILE A 43 1.59 0.84 -29.39
CA ILE A 43 2.98 0.85 -29.88
C ILE A 43 3.93 0.29 -28.81
N PHE A 44 3.81 0.72 -27.58
CA PHE A 44 4.70 0.35 -26.48
C PHE A 44 4.15 -0.79 -25.61
N ARG A 45 3.20 -1.57 -26.14
CA ARG A 45 2.50 -2.61 -25.39
C ARG A 45 3.45 -3.59 -24.70
N GLN A 46 4.48 -4.07 -25.39
CA GLN A 46 5.40 -5.07 -24.84
C GLN A 46 6.34 -4.46 -23.80
N GLU A 47 6.84 -3.26 -24.04
CA GLU A 47 7.70 -2.52 -23.10
C GLU A 47 6.92 -2.14 -21.84
N ASN A 48 5.71 -1.61 -22.01
CA ASN A 48 4.83 -1.26 -20.91
C ASN A 48 4.35 -2.47 -20.09
N LEU A 49 4.27 -3.67 -20.67
CA LEU A 49 3.88 -4.87 -19.93
C LEU A 49 4.80 -5.17 -18.74
N CYS A 50 6.10 -4.96 -18.90
CA CYS A 50 7.06 -5.14 -17.83
C CYS A 50 6.84 -4.09 -16.71
N ILE A 51 6.62 -2.83 -17.10
CA ILE A 51 6.37 -1.72 -16.17
C ILE A 51 5.05 -1.93 -15.44
N TYR A 52 3.98 -2.35 -16.13
CA TYR A 52 2.69 -2.67 -15.48
C TYR A 52 2.79 -3.81 -14.48
N LYS A 53 3.58 -4.86 -14.79
CA LYS A 53 3.83 -5.97 -13.84
C LYS A 53 4.55 -5.45 -12.59
N LYS A 54 5.61 -4.68 -12.76
CA LYS A 54 6.39 -4.07 -11.68
C LYS A 54 5.52 -3.13 -10.83
N GLN A 55 4.68 -2.31 -11.46
CA GLN A 55 3.74 -1.42 -10.78
C GLN A 55 2.70 -2.21 -9.96
N THR A 56 2.16 -3.29 -10.54
CA THR A 56 1.19 -4.16 -9.88
C THR A 56 1.84 -4.84 -8.67
N GLN A 57 3.06 -5.36 -8.83
CA GLN A 57 3.81 -5.98 -7.74
C GLN A 57 4.07 -4.98 -6.60
N ALA A 58 4.60 -3.80 -6.91
CA ALA A 58 4.85 -2.76 -5.90
C ALA A 58 3.56 -2.36 -5.14
N ARG A 59 2.42 -2.27 -5.83
CA ARG A 59 1.12 -2.01 -5.21
C ARG A 59 0.70 -3.14 -4.27
N ASP A 60 0.87 -4.38 -4.70
CA ASP A 60 0.41 -5.55 -3.93
C ASP A 60 1.33 -5.80 -2.74
N ASP A 61 2.63 -5.59 -2.90
CA ASP A 61 3.63 -5.62 -1.82
C ASP A 61 3.37 -4.54 -0.78
N LEU A 62 3.08 -3.31 -1.22
CA LEU A 62 2.69 -2.22 -0.31
C LEU A 62 1.46 -2.60 0.52
N LYS A 63 0.43 -3.18 -0.12
CA LYS A 63 -0.78 -3.62 0.60
C LYS A 63 -0.49 -4.77 1.57
N ALA A 64 0.44 -5.64 1.26
CA ALA A 64 0.86 -6.73 2.13
C ALA A 64 1.63 -6.19 3.34
N GLU A 65 2.62 -5.30 3.10
CA GLU A 65 3.41 -4.65 4.14
C GLU A 65 2.54 -3.83 5.08
N PHE A 66 1.63 -3.02 4.52
CA PHE A 66 0.69 -2.25 5.33
C PHE A 66 -0.17 -3.16 6.24
N ARG A 67 -0.64 -4.30 5.72
CA ARG A 67 -1.39 -5.28 6.54
C ARG A 67 -0.52 -5.92 7.62
N ALA A 68 0.75 -6.18 7.34
CA ALA A 68 1.69 -6.69 8.33
C ALA A 68 1.86 -5.67 9.46
N ARG A 69 2.10 -4.41 9.12
CA ARG A 69 2.23 -3.32 10.09
C ARG A 69 0.96 -3.10 10.93
N MET A 70 -0.22 -3.23 10.31
CA MET A 70 -1.49 -3.17 11.04
C MET A 70 -1.65 -4.31 12.05
N ARG A 71 -1.18 -5.53 11.73
CA ARG A 71 -1.20 -6.66 12.68
C ARG A 71 -0.25 -6.45 13.84
N GLU A 72 0.92 -5.88 13.59
CA GLU A 72 1.86 -5.50 14.66
C GLU A 72 1.22 -4.47 15.60
N LEU A 73 0.62 -3.42 15.04
CA LEU A 73 -0.10 -2.41 15.81
C LEU A 73 -1.25 -3.02 16.63
N GLU A 74 -2.05 -3.88 16.03
CA GLU A 74 -3.10 -4.63 16.72
C GLU A 74 -2.54 -5.40 17.91
N TYR A 75 -1.42 -6.06 17.71
CA TYR A 75 -0.72 -6.81 18.72
C TYR A 75 -0.21 -5.92 19.88
N GLU A 76 0.46 -4.81 19.57
CA GLU A 76 0.93 -3.84 20.57
C GLU A 76 -0.23 -3.30 21.41
N ILE A 77 -1.35 -2.93 20.76
CA ILE A 77 -2.55 -2.43 21.46
C ILE A 77 -3.13 -3.49 22.40
N ARG A 78 -3.19 -4.76 21.97
CA ARG A 78 -3.72 -5.85 22.80
C ARG A 78 -2.86 -6.12 24.03
N ARG A 79 -1.55 -5.87 23.95
CA ARG A 79 -0.60 -6.01 25.07
C ARG A 79 -0.56 -4.82 26.02
N GLY A 80 -1.05 -3.69 25.59
CA GLY A 80 -0.85 -2.45 26.33
C GLY A 80 0.61 -1.93 26.29
N ASP A 81 1.38 -2.36 25.28
CA ASP A 81 2.76 -1.95 25.05
C ASP A 81 2.76 -0.75 24.08
N PHE A 82 2.94 0.45 24.61
CA PHE A 82 2.78 1.70 23.88
C PHE A 82 4.11 2.40 23.55
N ASP A 83 5.24 1.74 23.81
CA ASP A 83 6.55 2.39 23.74
C ASP A 83 7.02 2.65 22.29
N PHE A 84 6.52 1.89 21.34
CA PHE A 84 7.03 1.97 19.95
C PHE A 84 6.44 3.13 19.13
N ALA A 85 5.16 3.46 19.29
CA ALA A 85 4.50 4.54 18.54
C ALA A 85 3.30 5.12 19.31
N PRO A 86 3.51 5.85 20.41
CA PRO A 86 2.44 6.26 21.31
C PRO A 86 1.36 7.11 20.61
N GLU A 87 1.74 7.97 19.67
CA GLU A 87 0.78 8.79 18.92
C GLU A 87 -0.12 7.94 17.99
N LEU A 88 0.46 6.94 17.32
CA LEU A 88 -0.29 6.04 16.46
C LEU A 88 -1.28 5.19 17.28
N VAL A 89 -0.84 4.67 18.42
CA VAL A 89 -1.70 3.91 19.34
C VAL A 89 -2.84 4.76 19.88
N GLN A 90 -2.58 6.02 20.27
CA GLN A 90 -3.62 6.94 20.72
C GLN A 90 -4.67 7.21 19.64
N LYS A 91 -4.23 7.50 18.39
CA LYS A 91 -5.14 7.72 17.26
C LYS A 91 -5.96 6.47 16.96
N PHE A 92 -5.33 5.30 17.02
CA PHE A 92 -6.01 4.05 16.78
C PHE A 92 -7.03 3.70 17.87
N SER A 93 -6.69 3.94 19.15
CA SER A 93 -7.62 3.77 20.27
C SER A 93 -8.83 4.70 20.16
N LEU A 94 -8.60 5.98 19.78
CA LEU A 94 -9.67 6.93 19.50
C LEU A 94 -10.56 6.46 18.33
N LEU A 95 -9.97 5.86 17.29
CA LEU A 95 -10.72 5.27 16.18
C LEU A 95 -11.60 4.12 16.66
N CYS A 96 -11.07 3.21 17.48
CA CYS A 96 -11.82 2.09 18.05
C CYS A 96 -13.04 2.58 18.86
N GLU A 97 -12.86 3.63 19.68
CA GLU A 97 -13.93 4.26 20.46
C GLU A 97 -15.02 4.82 19.53
N LYS A 98 -14.64 5.62 18.52
CA LYS A 98 -15.57 6.20 17.55
C LYS A 98 -16.33 5.13 16.74
N LEU A 99 -15.67 4.02 16.43
CA LEU A 99 -16.26 2.94 15.67
C LEU A 99 -17.16 2.03 16.51
N SER A 100 -16.96 1.93 17.83
CA SER A 100 -17.85 1.17 18.73
C SER A 100 -19.28 1.71 18.71
N GLU A 101 -19.44 3.02 18.53
CA GLU A 101 -20.74 3.70 18.41
C GLU A 101 -21.35 3.65 17.00
N HIS A 102 -20.57 3.23 16.01
CA HIS A 102 -20.97 3.27 14.60
C HIS A 102 -21.87 2.08 14.24
N LYS A 103 -23.13 2.34 13.91
CA LYS A 103 -24.12 1.32 13.51
C LYS A 103 -24.16 1.00 12.01
N GLY A 104 -23.30 1.63 11.20
CA GLY A 104 -23.28 1.52 9.74
C GLY A 104 -22.38 0.41 9.20
N LYS A 105 -22.18 0.41 7.87
CA LYS A 105 -21.23 -0.50 7.21
C LYS A 105 -19.80 -0.23 7.65
N LYS A 106 -19.05 -1.30 7.94
CA LYS A 106 -17.63 -1.28 8.38
C LYS A 106 -16.67 -0.98 7.21
N GLN A 107 -16.85 0.15 6.55
CA GLN A 107 -16.05 0.58 5.40
C GLN A 107 -15.80 2.09 5.47
N TYR A 108 -14.61 2.52 5.09
CA TYR A 108 -14.19 3.91 5.08
C TYR A 108 -15.22 4.86 4.44
N GLY A 109 -15.80 4.46 3.29
CA GLY A 109 -16.76 5.30 2.55
C GLY A 109 -17.98 5.73 3.35
N TYR A 110 -18.41 4.93 4.33
CA TYR A 110 -19.61 5.14 5.15
C TYR A 110 -19.35 5.88 6.47
N LEU A 111 -18.09 6.19 6.78
CA LEU A 111 -17.71 6.92 7.98
C LEU A 111 -18.03 8.42 7.84
N ASN A 112 -18.27 9.08 8.97
CA ASN A 112 -18.39 10.53 9.02
C ASN A 112 -17.04 11.22 8.76
N LYS A 113 -17.06 12.51 8.47
CA LYS A 113 -15.87 13.29 8.09
C LYS A 113 -14.77 13.25 9.17
N ASN A 114 -15.15 13.34 10.44
CA ASN A 114 -14.17 13.36 11.53
C ASN A 114 -13.49 11.99 11.70
N THR A 115 -14.25 10.90 11.61
CA THR A 115 -13.70 9.54 11.68
C THR A 115 -12.82 9.23 10.46
N LYS A 116 -13.21 9.69 9.26
CA LYS A 116 -12.36 9.58 8.06
C LYS A 116 -11.01 10.24 8.27
N LYS A 117 -10.99 11.45 8.84
CA LYS A 117 -9.74 12.16 9.12
C LYS A 117 -8.80 11.37 10.05
N ILE A 118 -9.35 10.72 11.07
CA ILE A 118 -8.55 9.86 11.96
C ILE A 118 -7.95 8.68 11.17
N VAL A 119 -8.75 8.03 10.30
CA VAL A 119 -8.25 6.95 9.44
C VAL A 119 -7.17 7.44 8.50
N ASP A 120 -7.35 8.59 7.85
CA ASP A 120 -6.37 9.18 6.94
C ASP A 120 -5.08 9.54 7.67
N ASP A 121 -5.16 10.11 8.88
CA ASP A 121 -3.99 10.37 9.74
C ASP A 121 -3.23 9.07 10.07
N ILE A 122 -3.93 7.99 10.42
CA ILE A 122 -3.32 6.67 10.70
C ILE A 122 -2.62 6.14 9.44
N VAL A 123 -3.28 6.19 8.28
CA VAL A 123 -2.68 5.76 7.01
C VAL A 123 -1.44 6.57 6.68
N LYS A 124 -1.47 7.89 6.91
CA LYS A 124 -0.33 8.77 6.72
C LYS A 124 0.85 8.41 7.63
N MET A 125 0.59 8.13 8.90
CA MET A 125 1.64 7.76 9.86
C MET A 125 2.28 6.42 9.50
N ILE A 126 1.48 5.40 9.17
CA ILE A 126 1.97 4.08 8.75
C ILE A 126 2.65 4.19 7.37
N GLY A 127 2.11 5.01 6.47
CA GLY A 127 2.68 5.27 5.15
C GLY A 127 4.05 5.98 5.18
N ALA A 128 4.43 6.60 6.30
CA ALA A 128 5.75 7.17 6.53
C ALA A 128 6.81 6.11 6.93
N ASP A 129 6.41 4.86 7.19
CA ASP A 129 7.35 3.76 7.36
C ASP A 129 8.22 3.61 6.11
N GLY A 130 9.55 3.45 6.32
CA GLY A 130 10.52 3.48 5.23
C GLY A 130 10.20 2.48 4.11
N ARG A 131 9.83 1.25 4.46
CA ARG A 131 9.49 0.21 3.48
C ARG A 131 8.22 0.52 2.69
N ILE A 132 7.19 1.01 3.35
CA ILE A 132 5.91 1.37 2.71
C ILE A 132 6.11 2.59 1.80
N ALA A 133 6.88 3.58 2.25
CA ALA A 133 7.23 4.77 1.46
C ALA A 133 8.01 4.40 0.20
N GLU A 134 9.01 3.52 0.30
CA GLU A 134 9.79 3.03 -0.85
C GLU A 134 8.90 2.31 -1.88
N LEU A 135 8.00 1.44 -1.43
CA LEU A 135 7.07 0.73 -2.32
C LEU A 135 6.08 1.68 -2.99
N TYR A 136 5.64 2.73 -2.28
CA TYR A 136 4.79 3.76 -2.86
C TYR A 136 5.52 4.59 -3.90
N ASP A 137 6.79 4.92 -3.64
CA ASP A 137 7.63 5.64 -4.59
C ASP A 137 7.91 4.81 -5.85
N LEU A 138 8.19 3.52 -5.69
CA LEU A 138 8.37 2.60 -6.80
C LEU A 138 7.10 2.50 -7.67
N TRP A 139 5.93 2.37 -7.04
CA TRP A 139 4.66 2.36 -7.74
C TRP A 139 4.43 3.65 -8.54
N TYR A 140 4.70 4.82 -7.92
CA TYR A 140 4.57 6.12 -8.55
C TYR A 140 5.57 6.32 -9.70
N GLN A 141 6.81 5.88 -9.54
CA GLN A 141 7.83 5.91 -10.61
C GLN A 141 7.37 5.12 -11.83
N CYS A 142 6.85 3.90 -11.64
CA CYS A 142 6.27 3.12 -12.73
C CYS A 142 5.12 3.86 -13.42
N GLN A 143 4.26 4.56 -12.65
CA GLN A 143 3.20 5.38 -13.23
C GLN A 143 3.76 6.52 -14.09
N CYS A 144 4.81 7.20 -13.63
CA CYS A 144 5.49 8.24 -14.41
C CYS A 144 6.13 7.67 -15.68
N GLU A 145 6.75 6.49 -15.62
CA GLU A 145 7.34 5.83 -16.80
C GLU A 145 6.28 5.54 -17.87
N ILE A 146 5.11 5.04 -17.45
CA ILE A 146 3.98 4.81 -18.37
C ILE A 146 3.51 6.14 -18.99
N HIS A 147 3.39 7.20 -18.19
CA HIS A 147 2.98 8.51 -18.69
C HIS A 147 3.96 9.09 -19.72
N ARG A 148 5.28 8.91 -19.52
CA ARG A 148 6.31 9.37 -20.47
C ARG A 148 6.18 8.80 -21.87
N THR A 149 5.49 7.67 -22.04
CA THR A 149 5.26 7.10 -23.38
C THR A 149 4.34 7.93 -24.26
N TYR A 150 3.56 8.86 -23.68
CA TYR A 150 2.57 9.66 -24.44
C TYR A 150 2.46 11.12 -24.04
N THR A 151 3.13 11.55 -22.97
CA THR A 151 3.12 12.95 -22.53
C THR A 151 4.37 13.29 -21.74
N ASP A 152 4.81 14.53 -21.82
CA ASP A 152 5.91 15.07 -20.99
C ASP A 152 5.40 15.55 -19.61
N GLU A 153 4.07 15.68 -19.45
CA GLU A 153 3.47 16.08 -18.18
C GLU A 153 3.36 14.87 -17.24
N MET A 154 4.04 14.95 -16.11
CA MET A 154 3.98 13.90 -15.10
C MET A 154 2.75 14.03 -14.21
N PRO A 155 2.10 12.91 -13.83
CA PRO A 155 0.98 12.96 -12.91
C PRO A 155 1.46 13.47 -11.53
N ALA A 156 0.63 14.27 -10.85
CA ALA A 156 0.94 14.69 -9.49
C ALA A 156 1.00 13.50 -8.56
N LYS A 157 2.01 13.46 -7.67
CA LYS A 157 2.10 12.43 -6.63
C LYS A 157 1.05 12.72 -5.56
N ILE A 158 -0.02 11.94 -5.57
CA ILE A 158 -1.10 12.04 -4.58
C ILE A 158 -0.64 11.38 -3.28
N PRO A 159 -0.88 11.93 -2.08
CA PRO A 159 -0.60 11.25 -0.82
C PRO A 159 -1.28 9.87 -0.72
N LEU A 160 -0.64 8.91 -0.03
CA LEU A 160 -1.15 7.52 0.07
C LEU A 160 -2.58 7.46 0.60
N GLU A 161 -2.88 8.27 1.63
CA GLU A 161 -4.18 8.37 2.29
C GLU A 161 -5.29 8.90 1.37
N GLU A 162 -4.96 9.66 0.34
CA GLU A 162 -5.91 10.22 -0.62
C GLU A 162 -6.02 9.38 -1.90
N ASN A 163 -5.03 8.55 -2.17
CA ASN A 163 -4.94 7.82 -3.43
C ASN A 163 -6.05 6.75 -3.54
N LYS A 164 -6.81 6.80 -4.64
CA LYS A 164 -7.94 5.89 -4.89
C LYS A 164 -7.51 4.44 -5.12
N GLU A 165 -6.33 4.21 -5.69
CA GLU A 165 -5.76 2.88 -5.92
C GLU A 165 -5.48 2.14 -4.61
N PHE A 166 -5.25 2.88 -3.54
CA PHE A 166 -4.97 2.36 -2.20
C PHE A 166 -6.16 2.45 -1.24
N LYS A 167 -7.38 2.52 -1.76
CA LYS A 167 -8.61 2.51 -0.95
C LYS A 167 -8.70 1.32 0.01
N SER A 168 -8.15 0.17 -0.37
CA SER A 168 -8.10 -1.04 0.46
C SER A 168 -7.28 -0.84 1.74
N VAL A 169 -6.27 0.01 1.73
CA VAL A 169 -5.44 0.37 2.89
C VAL A 169 -6.30 1.06 3.96
N ARG A 170 -7.08 2.06 3.58
CA ARG A 170 -8.03 2.74 4.47
C ARG A 170 -9.08 1.80 5.04
N ASN A 171 -9.61 0.91 4.21
CA ASN A 171 -10.57 -0.10 4.68
C ASN A 171 -9.93 -1.10 5.65
N ASN A 172 -8.67 -1.46 5.47
CA ASN A 172 -7.95 -2.34 6.38
C ASN A 172 -7.85 -1.72 7.78
N VAL A 173 -7.49 -0.43 7.89
CA VAL A 173 -7.49 0.31 9.19
C VAL A 173 -8.87 0.24 9.86
N VAL A 174 -9.94 0.48 9.10
CA VAL A 174 -11.30 0.46 9.64
C VAL A 174 -11.69 -0.94 10.15
N VAL A 175 -11.41 -1.99 9.37
CA VAL A 175 -11.74 -3.37 9.74
C VAL A 175 -10.98 -3.79 10.99
N THR A 176 -9.66 -3.56 11.04
CA THR A 176 -8.83 -3.88 12.20
C THR A 176 -9.31 -3.15 13.46
N ALA A 177 -9.65 -1.86 13.35
CA ALA A 177 -10.17 -1.11 14.49
C ALA A 177 -11.53 -1.65 15.00
N PHE A 178 -12.39 -2.14 14.10
CA PHE A 178 -13.63 -2.81 14.51
C PHE A 178 -13.37 -4.15 15.22
N GLU A 179 -12.41 -4.94 14.72
CA GLU A 179 -12.06 -6.23 15.31
C GLU A 179 -11.52 -6.06 16.73
N ILE A 180 -10.64 -5.09 16.93
CA ILE A 180 -10.08 -4.78 18.26
C ILE A 180 -11.17 -4.23 19.20
N GLY A 181 -12.01 -3.32 18.73
CA GLY A 181 -13.05 -2.69 19.55
C GLY A 181 -14.10 -3.68 20.10
N HIS A 182 -14.26 -4.83 19.47
CA HIS A 182 -15.29 -5.83 19.81
C HIS A 182 -14.76 -7.05 20.59
N ILE A 183 -13.47 -7.09 20.95
CA ILE A 183 -12.91 -8.23 21.70
C ILE A 183 -13.25 -8.08 23.19
N PRO A 184 -13.92 -9.07 23.81
CA PRO A 184 -14.15 -9.10 25.25
C PRO A 184 -12.84 -9.06 26.03
N MET A 185 -12.79 -8.26 27.11
CA MET A 185 -11.59 -8.10 27.95
C MET A 185 -11.00 -9.41 28.48
N GLN A 186 -11.82 -10.45 28.65
CA GLN A 186 -11.36 -11.77 29.11
C GLN A 186 -10.45 -12.48 28.11
N ARG A 187 -10.74 -12.37 26.79
CA ARG A 187 -9.89 -12.95 25.74
C ARG A 187 -8.54 -12.23 25.56
N ARG A 188 -8.45 -10.98 26.03
CA ARG A 188 -7.19 -10.22 26.01
C ARG A 188 -6.14 -10.83 26.93
N ARG A 189 -6.53 -11.40 28.08
CA ARG A 189 -5.61 -11.97 29.06
C ARG A 189 -4.98 -13.31 28.61
N GLU A 190 -5.70 -14.13 27.86
CA GLU A 190 -5.16 -15.42 27.37
C GLU A 190 -4.12 -15.21 26.26
N ILE A 191 -4.32 -14.20 25.41
CA ILE A 191 -3.35 -13.82 24.39
C ILE A 191 -2.11 -13.19 25.04
N ASP A 192 -2.25 -12.42 26.12
CA ASP A 192 -1.17 -11.80 26.87
C ASP A 192 -0.16 -12.81 27.44
N TYR A 193 -0.60 -14.01 27.84
CA TYR A 193 0.30 -14.99 28.46
C TYR A 193 1.30 -15.58 27.47
N ASP A 194 0.86 -15.94 26.27
CA ASP A 194 1.70 -16.55 25.23
C ASP A 194 2.76 -15.56 24.71
N TYR A 195 2.43 -14.29 24.73
CA TYR A 195 3.32 -13.22 24.29
C TYR A 195 4.30 -12.72 25.33
N THR A 196 3.95 -12.77 26.60
CA THR A 196 4.90 -12.46 27.68
C THR A 196 6.03 -13.47 27.68
N GLU A 197 5.73 -14.76 27.48
CA GLU A 197 6.74 -15.81 27.31
C GLU A 197 7.62 -15.56 26.09
N MET A 198 7.03 -15.14 24.95
CA MET A 198 7.80 -14.82 23.74
C MET A 198 8.69 -13.59 23.90
N ARG A 199 8.28 -12.59 24.71
CA ARG A 199 9.11 -11.44 25.02
C ARG A 199 10.30 -11.83 25.90
N ASP A 200 10.05 -12.58 26.95
CA ASP A 200 11.07 -12.98 27.90
C ASP A 200 12.11 -13.91 27.27
N LYS A 201 11.69 -14.65 26.23
CA LYS A 201 12.55 -15.52 25.39
C LYS A 201 12.89 -14.87 24.04
N ALA A 202 12.84 -13.55 23.94
CA ALA A 202 13.02 -12.81 22.68
C ALA A 202 14.39 -13.05 22.00
N ASN A 203 15.42 -13.43 22.79
CA ASN A 203 16.77 -13.72 22.33
C ASN A 203 17.08 -15.22 22.37
N ASP A 204 16.13 -16.08 22.68
CA ASP A 204 16.27 -17.53 22.65
C ASP A 204 15.97 -18.04 21.24
N PHE A 205 17.06 -18.33 20.51
CA PHE A 205 16.99 -18.78 19.11
C PHE A 205 16.14 -20.05 18.96
N GLU A 206 16.32 -21.04 19.82
CA GLU A 206 15.62 -22.34 19.73
C GLU A 206 14.12 -22.17 19.96
N TYR A 207 13.74 -21.32 20.89
CA TYR A 207 12.36 -20.97 21.15
C TYR A 207 11.72 -20.23 19.97
N LEU A 208 12.42 -19.23 19.42
CA LEU A 208 11.95 -18.48 18.26
C LEU A 208 11.81 -19.38 17.03
N TRP A 209 12.77 -20.26 16.79
CA TRP A 209 12.75 -21.20 15.68
C TRP A 209 11.56 -22.15 15.76
N LYS A 210 11.29 -22.71 16.95
CA LYS A 210 10.13 -23.57 17.18
C LYS A 210 8.82 -22.83 16.92
N LYS A 211 8.66 -21.64 17.50
CA LYS A 211 7.43 -20.82 17.33
C LYS A 211 7.26 -20.35 15.88
N ALA A 212 8.32 -20.05 15.15
CA ALA A 212 8.26 -19.72 13.74
C ALA A 212 7.74 -20.90 12.90
N ASN A 213 8.21 -22.09 13.14
CA ASN A 213 7.71 -23.32 12.50
C ASN A 213 6.25 -23.62 12.85
N ASP A 214 5.79 -23.23 14.05
CA ASP A 214 4.38 -23.31 14.46
C ASP A 214 3.49 -22.20 13.81
N GLY A 215 4.08 -21.35 12.95
CA GLY A 215 3.36 -20.31 12.21
C GLY A 215 3.19 -18.97 12.94
N TYR A 216 3.92 -18.74 14.03
CA TYR A 216 3.87 -17.47 14.75
C TYR A 216 4.66 -16.38 14.03
N ILE A 217 3.95 -15.43 13.41
CA ILE A 217 4.51 -14.38 12.55
C ILE A 217 5.58 -13.55 13.28
N MET A 218 5.36 -13.21 14.56
CA MET A 218 6.35 -12.45 15.34
C MET A 218 7.62 -13.22 15.61
N ALA A 219 7.54 -14.54 15.76
CA ALA A 219 8.71 -15.39 15.89
C ALA A 219 9.51 -15.44 14.58
N MET A 220 8.80 -15.53 13.43
CA MET A 220 9.42 -15.44 12.11
C MET A 220 10.14 -14.10 11.89
N TYR A 221 9.49 -12.99 12.22
CA TYR A 221 10.08 -11.66 12.11
C TYR A 221 11.33 -11.50 13.00
N ARG A 222 11.25 -11.91 14.28
CA ARG A 222 12.38 -11.83 15.20
C ARG A 222 13.53 -12.73 14.77
N LEU A 223 13.21 -13.91 14.23
CA LEU A 223 14.21 -14.83 13.72
C LEU A 223 14.91 -14.27 12.48
N GLY A 224 14.15 -13.67 11.57
CA GLY A 224 14.69 -12.94 10.43
C GLY A 224 15.61 -11.79 10.85
N ARG A 225 15.19 -10.98 11.83
CA ARG A 225 16.06 -9.93 12.41
C ARG A 225 17.31 -10.50 13.07
N TYR A 226 17.18 -11.59 13.82
CA TYR A 226 18.33 -12.25 14.45
C TYR A 226 19.37 -12.67 13.41
N TYR A 227 18.94 -13.25 12.29
CA TYR A 227 19.83 -13.61 11.19
C TYR A 227 20.47 -12.37 10.55
N LEU A 228 19.73 -11.32 10.28
CA LEU A 228 20.26 -10.08 9.71
C LEU A 228 21.31 -9.41 10.63
N GLU A 229 21.12 -9.48 11.95
CA GLU A 229 22.01 -8.85 12.93
C GLU A 229 23.24 -9.71 13.27
N ASN A 230 23.12 -11.04 13.18
CA ASN A 230 24.14 -11.97 13.68
C ASN A 230 24.81 -12.83 12.63
N THR A 231 24.30 -12.87 11.39
CA THR A 231 24.90 -13.67 10.32
C THR A 231 25.23 -12.80 9.11
N THR A 232 26.34 -13.13 8.45
CA THR A 232 26.74 -12.55 7.17
C THR A 232 26.03 -13.23 5.98
N GLU A 233 25.22 -14.24 6.23
CA GLU A 233 24.51 -15.01 5.20
C GLU A 233 23.05 -14.51 5.08
N MET A 234 22.80 -13.63 4.13
CA MET A 234 21.46 -13.04 3.86
C MET A 234 20.40 -14.08 3.45
N ILE A 235 20.81 -15.27 2.99
CA ILE A 235 19.89 -16.30 2.46
C ILE A 235 18.94 -16.81 3.55
N ASP A 236 19.40 -16.96 4.78
CA ASP A 236 18.59 -17.48 5.89
C ASP A 236 17.59 -16.45 6.44
N ALA A 237 17.89 -15.16 6.28
CA ALA A 237 16.98 -14.08 6.68
C ALA A 237 15.75 -13.95 5.77
N GLU A 238 15.89 -14.27 4.47
CA GLU A 238 14.79 -14.21 3.50
C GLU A 238 13.80 -15.37 3.66
N TYR A 239 14.22 -16.46 4.31
CA TYR A 239 13.35 -17.62 4.55
C TYR A 239 12.27 -17.35 5.61
N TRP A 240 12.54 -16.46 6.58
CA TRP A 240 11.68 -16.13 7.73
C TRP A 240 11.02 -14.75 7.59
#